data_4ebd558b759056f713ca1301beebd783
#
_entry.id   4ebd558b759056f713ca1301beebd783
#
_cell.length_a   1.000
_cell.length_b   1.000
_cell.length_c   1.000
_cell.angle_alpha   90.00
_cell.angle_beta   90.00
_cell.angle_gamma   90.00
#
_symmetry.space_group_name_H-M   'P 1'
#
loop_
_entity.id
_entity.type
_entity.pdbx_description
1 polymer ?
#
loop_
_entity_poly.entity_id
_entity_poly.type
_entity_poly.pdbx_seq_one_letter_code
_entity_poly.pdbx_strand_id
1 'polypeptide(L)'
;MIVDVSAIVFCKIRHNVRCYCLRFHRKAPFAVIATQNPVGSAGTQLLPQAQLDRFMVRLEMGYPDFESQVNILRDRQQDDPLTQVREVSSAEALLEMQRQAQSVHMADPLLEYVTRLTEATRAHPLVLLGVSPRGALAVCRMAKSRAFMHGRDYVLPEDVQSVFIDVCAHRLFLAPKAKISDTTAADVLTGLLKQVRRPDHI
;
A
#
# COMPACT_ATOMS: atom_id res chain seq x y z
N MET A 1 24.05 8.42 6.81
CA MET A 1 23.66 7.57 5.65
C MET A 1 22.22 7.93 5.32
N ILE A 2 22.03 8.85 4.38
CA ILE A 2 20.69 9.24 3.92
C ILE A 2 20.20 8.08 3.05
N VAL A 3 19.28 7.29 3.57
CA VAL A 3 18.61 6.25 2.78
C VAL A 3 17.52 6.96 1.99
N ASP A 4 17.73 7.09 0.69
CA ASP A 4 16.69 7.54 -0.24
C ASP A 4 15.62 6.44 -0.31
N VAL A 5 14.54 6.63 0.44
CA VAL A 5 13.48 5.64 0.57
C VAL A 5 12.45 5.91 -0.50
N SER A 6 12.63 5.31 -1.66
CA SER A 6 11.68 5.48 -2.77
C SER A 6 10.39 4.67 -2.62
N ALA A 7 10.32 3.74 -1.67
CA ALA A 7 9.07 3.01 -1.41
C ALA A 7 9.03 2.46 0.02
N ILE A 8 7.95 2.73 0.73
CA ILE A 8 7.60 2.07 2.00
C ILE A 8 6.52 1.05 1.70
N VAL A 9 6.73 -0.18 2.13
CA VAL A 9 5.83 -1.29 1.83
C VAL A 9 5.39 -1.93 3.13
N PHE A 10 4.07 -1.93 3.38
CA PHE A 10 3.47 -2.51 4.57
C PHE A 10 2.98 -3.93 4.30
N CYS A 11 3.38 -4.87 5.11
CA CYS A 11 2.89 -6.24 5.07
C CYS A 11 2.24 -6.64 6.39
N LYS A 12 0.97 -7.04 6.35
CA LYS A 12 0.34 -7.75 7.48
C LYS A 12 0.66 -9.24 7.34
N ILE A 13 1.70 -9.69 8.01
CA ILE A 13 2.04 -11.12 8.05
C ILE A 13 1.28 -11.75 9.23
N ARG A 14 0.49 -12.81 8.95
CA ARG A 14 -0.08 -13.64 10.01
C ARG A 14 1.05 -14.41 10.71
N HIS A 15 1.11 -14.36 12.00
CA HIS A 15 1.87 -15.10 13.04
C HIS A 15 3.17 -15.85 12.69
N ASN A 16 3.50 -16.11 11.44
CA ASN A 16 4.67 -16.88 11.03
C ASN A 16 5.48 -16.14 9.97
N VAL A 17 6.66 -15.66 10.32
CA VAL A 17 7.65 -15.12 9.39
C VAL A 17 8.72 -16.16 9.15
N ARG A 18 8.95 -16.53 7.87
CA ARG A 18 10.10 -17.33 7.48
C ARG A 18 11.25 -16.40 7.08
N CYS A 19 12.32 -16.43 7.85
CA CYS A 19 13.58 -15.83 7.49
C CYS A 19 14.65 -16.93 7.56
N TYR A 20 15.37 -17.19 6.49
CA TYR A 20 16.42 -18.20 6.43
C TYR A 20 16.04 -19.59 7.01
N CYS A 21 14.88 -20.13 6.61
CA CYS A 21 14.35 -21.43 7.08
C CYS A 21 13.89 -21.48 8.54
N LEU A 22 13.95 -20.42 9.30
CA LEU A 22 13.45 -20.37 10.67
C LEU A 22 12.02 -19.80 10.70
N ARG A 23 11.11 -20.41 11.44
CA ARG A 23 9.79 -19.87 11.75
C ARG A 23 9.86 -19.16 13.09
N PHE A 24 9.61 -17.85 13.08
CA PHE A 24 9.46 -17.08 14.31
C PHE A 24 7.98 -16.91 14.64
N HIS A 25 7.57 -17.31 15.81
CA HIS A 25 6.29 -16.94 16.39
C HIS A 25 6.39 -15.50 16.92
N ARG A 26 5.63 -14.59 16.34
CA ARG A 26 5.56 -13.21 16.80
C ARG A 26 4.21 -12.93 17.45
N LYS A 27 4.25 -12.23 18.60
CA LYS A 27 3.03 -11.76 19.25
C LYS A 27 2.37 -10.68 18.36
N ALA A 28 1.04 -10.63 18.38
CA ALA A 28 0.30 -9.54 17.75
C ALA A 28 0.37 -8.27 18.63
N PRO A 29 0.34 -7.07 18.05
CA PRO A 29 0.31 -6.76 16.61
C PRO A 29 1.69 -6.97 15.97
N PHE A 30 1.73 -7.45 14.72
CA PHE A 30 2.97 -7.56 13.97
C PHE A 30 2.80 -6.91 12.59
N ALA A 31 3.64 -5.93 12.30
CA ALA A 31 3.69 -5.24 11.02
C ALA A 31 5.12 -5.27 10.46
N VAL A 32 5.24 -5.32 9.16
CA VAL A 32 6.52 -5.20 8.45
C VAL A 32 6.48 -3.95 7.60
N ILE A 33 7.46 -3.09 7.80
CA ILE A 33 7.76 -1.95 6.94
C ILE A 33 9.07 -2.30 6.24
N ALA A 34 9.06 -2.32 4.91
CA ALA A 34 10.25 -2.55 4.11
C ALA A 34 10.51 -1.33 3.23
N THR A 35 11.78 -1.02 3.04
CA THR A 35 12.23 0.06 2.16
C THR A 35 13.03 -0.54 1.01
N GLN A 36 12.83 -0.02 -0.20
CA GLN A 36 13.62 -0.36 -1.37
C GLN A 36 14.13 0.92 -2.01
N ASN A 37 15.41 0.93 -2.38
CA ASN A 37 15.96 1.96 -3.26
C ASN A 37 16.02 1.39 -4.68
N PRO A 38 15.23 1.90 -5.66
CA PRO A 38 15.24 1.39 -7.02
C PRO A 38 16.48 1.81 -7.82
N VAL A 39 17.25 2.80 -7.34
CA VAL A 39 18.38 3.37 -8.07
C VAL A 39 19.70 2.78 -7.56
N GLY A 40 20.34 1.94 -8.38
CA GLY A 40 21.79 1.83 -8.47
C GLY A 40 22.55 1.19 -7.33
N SER A 41 21.96 0.45 -6.40
CA SER A 41 22.76 -0.31 -5.45
C SER A 41 23.17 -1.66 -6.07
N ALA A 42 24.38 -1.71 -6.59
CA ALA A 42 25.04 -2.98 -6.91
C ALA A 42 25.00 -3.86 -5.65
N GLY A 43 24.19 -4.92 -5.67
CA GLY A 43 24.03 -5.86 -4.55
C GLY A 43 22.67 -5.90 -3.86
N THR A 44 21.75 -4.97 -4.11
CA THR A 44 20.37 -5.10 -3.62
C THR A 44 19.48 -5.75 -4.68
N GLN A 45 19.08 -6.97 -4.41
CA GLN A 45 18.11 -7.67 -5.25
C GLN A 45 16.71 -7.11 -4.98
N LEU A 46 16.05 -6.64 -6.03
CA LEU A 46 14.64 -6.25 -5.95
C LEU A 46 13.78 -7.41 -5.43
N LEU A 47 12.80 -7.11 -4.59
CA LEU A 47 11.87 -8.13 -4.12
C LEU A 47 11.14 -8.77 -5.31
N PRO A 48 11.09 -10.10 -5.40
CA PRO A 48 10.29 -10.78 -6.42
C PRO A 48 8.82 -10.37 -6.35
N GLN A 49 8.14 -10.30 -7.50
CA GLN A 49 6.73 -9.90 -7.59
C GLN A 49 5.80 -10.68 -6.63
N ALA A 50 6.05 -11.99 -6.48
CA ALA A 50 5.29 -12.83 -5.56
C ALA A 50 5.47 -12.43 -4.08
N GLN A 51 6.54 -11.74 -3.73
CA GLN A 51 6.75 -11.17 -2.40
C GLN A 51 6.11 -9.80 -2.29
N LEU A 52 6.20 -8.96 -3.33
CA LEU A 52 5.53 -7.66 -3.38
C LEU A 52 4.01 -7.78 -3.24
N ASP A 53 3.35 -8.76 -3.86
CA ASP A 53 1.90 -9.01 -3.72
C ASP A 53 1.45 -9.26 -2.26
N ARG A 54 2.38 -9.62 -1.37
CA ARG A 54 2.07 -9.84 0.06
C ARG A 54 1.99 -8.52 0.86
N PHE A 55 2.60 -7.46 0.36
CA PHE A 55 2.54 -6.17 1.02
C PHE A 55 1.19 -5.47 0.77
N MET A 56 0.67 -4.80 1.79
CA MET A 56 -0.65 -4.16 1.73
C MET A 56 -0.65 -2.98 0.77
N VAL A 57 0.29 -2.08 0.92
CA VAL A 57 0.46 -0.85 0.14
C VAL A 57 1.92 -0.65 -0.23
N ARG A 58 2.15 0.07 -1.31
CA ARG A 58 3.43 0.63 -1.70
C ARG A 58 3.28 2.14 -1.81
N LEU A 59 4.14 2.87 -1.10
CA LEU A 59 4.19 4.32 -1.13
C LEU A 59 5.50 4.79 -1.75
N GLU A 60 5.45 5.85 -2.51
CA GLU A 60 6.62 6.54 -3.04
C GLU A 60 6.79 7.85 -2.28
N MET A 61 7.97 8.06 -1.68
CA MET A 61 8.20 9.25 -0.84
C MET A 61 8.75 10.43 -1.62
N GLY A 62 9.42 10.20 -2.75
CA GLY A 62 10.10 11.27 -3.48
C GLY A 62 11.22 11.95 -2.69
N TYR A 63 11.71 13.06 -3.22
CA TYR A 63 12.67 13.92 -2.53
C TYR A 63 11.93 14.99 -1.72
N PRO A 64 12.48 15.42 -0.57
CA PRO A 64 11.95 16.56 0.17
C PRO A 64 12.10 17.85 -0.66
N ASP A 65 11.20 18.80 -0.47
CA ASP A 65 11.38 20.13 -0.99
C ASP A 65 12.57 20.85 -0.31
N PHE A 66 12.93 22.03 -0.85
CA PHE A 66 14.10 22.77 -0.36
C PHE A 66 14.02 23.08 1.13
N GLU A 67 12.89 23.54 1.62
CA GLU A 67 12.70 23.93 3.01
C GLU A 67 12.76 22.72 3.95
N SER A 68 12.07 21.64 3.60
CA SER A 68 12.13 20.37 4.32
C SER A 68 13.54 19.80 4.36
N GLN A 69 14.30 19.90 3.27
CA GLN A 69 15.68 19.44 3.23
C GLN A 69 16.58 20.27 4.15
N VAL A 70 16.43 21.59 4.18
CA VAL A 70 17.17 22.47 5.10
C VAL A 70 16.83 22.11 6.55
N ASN A 71 15.56 21.85 6.86
CA ASN A 71 15.14 21.45 8.20
C ASN A 71 15.76 20.10 8.62
N ILE A 72 15.75 19.11 7.73
CA ILE A 72 16.43 17.83 7.98
C ILE A 72 17.90 18.02 8.30
N LEU A 73 18.60 18.88 7.54
CA LEU A 73 20.03 19.16 7.81
C LEU A 73 20.23 19.85 9.14
N ARG A 74 19.34 20.80 9.47
CA ARG A 74 19.40 21.54 10.76
C ARG A 74 19.18 20.60 11.94
N ASP A 75 18.13 19.77 11.89
CA ASP A 75 17.75 18.88 13.00
C ASP A 75 18.81 17.80 13.27
N ARG A 76 19.59 17.44 12.24
CA ARG A 76 20.63 16.43 12.35
C ARG A 76 22.02 16.96 12.75
N GLN A 77 22.16 18.28 13.01
CA GLN A 77 23.47 18.84 13.36
C GLN A 77 23.88 18.54 14.80
N GLN A 78 22.94 18.45 15.73
CA GLN A 78 23.23 18.34 17.16
C GLN A 78 22.72 17.03 17.76
N ASP A 79 21.51 16.60 17.40
CA ASP A 79 20.86 15.45 18.02
C ASP A 79 20.30 14.47 16.96
N ASP A 80 20.12 13.20 17.36
CA ASP A 80 19.34 12.26 16.57
C ASP A 80 17.85 12.39 16.95
N PRO A 81 16.97 12.85 16.02
CA PRO A 81 15.54 12.99 16.29
C PRO A 81 14.87 11.69 16.78
N LEU A 82 15.47 10.53 16.51
CA LEU A 82 14.96 9.24 17.00
C LEU A 82 14.98 9.13 18.53
N THR A 83 15.87 9.87 19.21
CA THR A 83 15.93 9.87 20.69
C THR A 83 14.73 10.56 21.32
N GLN A 84 14.02 11.40 20.57
CA GLN A 84 12.87 12.16 21.03
C GLN A 84 11.53 11.43 20.78
N VAL A 85 11.56 10.29 20.07
CA VAL A 85 10.37 9.50 19.79
C VAL A 85 9.82 8.89 21.07
N ARG A 86 8.54 9.13 21.34
CA ARG A 86 7.81 8.59 22.49
C ARG A 86 6.73 7.64 22.04
N GLU A 87 6.39 6.69 22.90
CA GLU A 87 5.23 5.82 22.69
C GLU A 87 3.94 6.67 22.69
N VAL A 88 3.14 6.53 21.64
CA VAL A 88 1.88 7.26 21.47
C VAL A 88 0.65 6.37 21.61
N SER A 89 0.82 5.04 21.62
CA SER A 89 -0.27 4.07 21.75
C SER A 89 0.26 2.71 22.19
N SER A 90 -0.59 1.91 22.83
CA SER A 90 -0.24 0.55 23.24
C SER A 90 -0.55 -0.48 22.13
N ALA A 91 0.03 -1.68 22.27
CA ALA A 91 -0.25 -2.81 21.39
C ALA A 91 -1.74 -3.23 21.44
N GLU A 92 -2.34 -3.18 22.63
CA GLU A 92 -3.76 -3.50 22.86
C GLU A 92 -4.67 -2.49 22.17
N ALA A 93 -4.38 -1.19 22.28
CA ALA A 93 -5.13 -0.13 21.62
C ALA A 93 -5.05 -0.30 20.08
N LEU A 94 -3.87 -0.63 19.54
CA LEU A 94 -3.73 -0.90 18.10
C LEU A 94 -4.55 -2.12 17.65
N LEU A 95 -4.57 -3.20 18.44
CA LEU A 95 -5.39 -4.37 18.14
C LEU A 95 -6.88 -4.06 18.17
N GLU A 96 -7.31 -3.20 19.11
CA GLU A 96 -8.69 -2.73 19.18
C GLU A 96 -9.06 -1.91 17.94
N MET A 97 -8.25 -0.92 17.57
CA MET A 97 -8.46 -0.14 16.34
C MET A 97 -8.52 -1.05 15.09
N GLN A 98 -7.69 -2.10 15.02
CA GLN A 98 -7.74 -3.06 13.91
C GLN A 98 -9.06 -3.85 13.89
N ARG A 99 -9.63 -4.22 15.05
CA ARG A 99 -10.93 -4.89 15.13
C ARG A 99 -12.04 -3.97 14.66
N GLN A 100 -12.06 -2.72 15.14
CA GLN A 100 -13.04 -1.72 14.76
C GLN A 100 -12.98 -1.41 13.26
N ALA A 101 -11.81 -1.22 12.69
CA ALA A 101 -11.65 -1.03 11.25
C ALA A 101 -12.14 -2.24 10.42
N GLN A 102 -12.01 -3.47 10.94
CA GLN A 102 -12.54 -4.67 10.27
C GLN A 102 -14.07 -4.75 10.32
N SER A 103 -14.71 -4.24 11.38
CA SER A 103 -16.18 -4.22 11.54
C SER A 103 -16.88 -3.17 10.69
N VAL A 104 -16.15 -2.21 10.10
CA VAL A 104 -16.74 -1.22 9.18
C VAL A 104 -17.52 -1.92 8.08
N HIS A 105 -18.76 -1.49 7.86
CA HIS A 105 -19.65 -2.08 6.87
C HIS A 105 -19.18 -1.72 5.44
N MET A 106 -19.28 -2.69 4.53
CA MET A 106 -19.03 -2.49 3.09
C MET A 106 -20.16 -3.16 2.32
N ALA A 107 -21.01 -2.34 1.73
CA ALA A 107 -22.19 -2.81 1.01
C ALA A 107 -21.83 -3.58 -0.27
N ASP A 108 -22.71 -4.50 -0.70
CA ASP A 108 -22.50 -5.35 -1.87
C ASP A 108 -22.17 -4.55 -3.16
N PRO A 109 -22.83 -3.40 -3.45
CA PRO A 109 -22.47 -2.59 -4.63
C PRO A 109 -21.00 -2.13 -4.64
N LEU A 110 -20.38 -1.92 -3.45
CA LEU A 110 -18.95 -1.59 -3.35
C LEU A 110 -18.05 -2.82 -3.56
N LEU A 111 -18.47 -4.00 -3.11
CA LEU A 111 -17.76 -5.25 -3.39
C LEU A 111 -17.76 -5.55 -4.89
N GLU A 112 -18.91 -5.33 -5.56
CA GLU A 112 -19.01 -5.42 -7.02
C GLU A 112 -18.12 -4.38 -7.71
N TYR A 113 -18.09 -3.14 -7.22
CA TYR A 113 -17.24 -2.08 -7.78
C TYR A 113 -15.75 -2.45 -7.71
N VAL A 114 -15.26 -2.93 -6.56
CA VAL A 114 -13.89 -3.43 -6.41
C VAL A 114 -13.63 -4.60 -7.35
N THR A 115 -14.60 -5.52 -7.52
CA THR A 115 -14.48 -6.65 -8.43
C THR A 115 -14.35 -6.16 -9.87
N ARG A 116 -15.23 -5.26 -10.34
CA ARG A 116 -15.16 -4.67 -11.70
C ARG A 116 -13.82 -3.96 -11.94
N LEU A 117 -13.33 -3.19 -10.96
CA LEU A 117 -12.02 -2.53 -11.06
C LEU A 117 -10.88 -3.56 -11.22
N THR A 118 -10.88 -4.62 -10.42
CA THR A 118 -9.82 -5.64 -10.51
C THR A 118 -9.90 -6.48 -11.76
N GLU A 119 -11.10 -6.80 -12.27
CA GLU A 119 -11.31 -7.46 -13.55
C GLU A 119 -10.85 -6.57 -14.71
N ALA A 120 -11.16 -5.28 -14.67
CA ALA A 120 -10.68 -4.32 -15.66
C ALA A 120 -9.15 -4.27 -15.74
N THR A 121 -8.44 -4.44 -14.61
CA THR A 121 -6.97 -4.54 -14.64
C THR A 121 -6.50 -5.77 -15.42
N ARG A 122 -7.22 -6.91 -15.34
CA ARG A 122 -6.85 -8.15 -16.01
C ARG A 122 -7.16 -8.12 -17.50
N ALA A 123 -8.19 -7.36 -17.89
CA ALA A 123 -8.62 -7.20 -19.28
C ALA A 123 -7.86 -6.08 -20.02
N HIS A 124 -7.03 -5.28 -19.31
CA HIS A 124 -6.38 -4.12 -19.90
C HIS A 124 -5.24 -4.51 -20.86
N PRO A 125 -5.18 -3.94 -22.10
CA PRO A 125 -4.24 -4.39 -23.14
C PRO A 125 -2.76 -4.13 -22.83
N LEU A 126 -2.46 -3.22 -21.90
CA LEU A 126 -1.09 -2.94 -21.44
C LEU A 126 -0.70 -3.71 -20.17
N VAL A 127 -1.58 -4.59 -19.66
CA VAL A 127 -1.33 -5.38 -18.44
C VAL A 127 -1.14 -6.85 -18.83
N LEU A 128 0.01 -7.41 -18.42
CA LEU A 128 0.30 -8.84 -18.58
C LEU A 128 -0.28 -9.65 -17.41
N LEU A 129 -0.20 -9.10 -16.18
CA LEU A 129 -0.77 -9.69 -14.98
C LEU A 129 -1.49 -8.61 -14.19
N GLY A 130 -2.81 -8.75 -14.06
CA GLY A 130 -3.66 -7.83 -13.30
C GLY A 130 -3.74 -8.18 -11.81
N VAL A 131 -4.53 -7.42 -11.09
CA VAL A 131 -4.71 -7.55 -9.64
C VAL A 131 -5.31 -8.90 -9.26
N SER A 132 -4.65 -9.61 -8.35
CA SER A 132 -5.09 -10.89 -7.82
C SER A 132 -6.30 -10.74 -6.87
N PRO A 133 -7.04 -11.83 -6.54
CA PRO A 133 -8.07 -11.79 -5.49
C PRO A 133 -7.53 -11.31 -4.12
N ARG A 134 -6.24 -11.58 -3.83
CA ARG A 134 -5.57 -11.04 -2.64
C ARG A 134 -5.48 -9.52 -2.70
N GLY A 135 -5.20 -8.94 -3.88
CA GLY A 135 -5.18 -7.50 -4.10
C GLY A 135 -6.57 -6.89 -3.90
N ALA A 136 -7.63 -7.51 -4.42
CA ALA A 136 -9.02 -7.08 -4.19
C ALA A 136 -9.36 -7.04 -2.68
N LEU A 137 -9.01 -8.09 -1.94
CA LEU A 137 -9.18 -8.13 -0.48
C LEU A 137 -8.36 -7.04 0.23
N ALA A 138 -7.17 -6.70 -0.27
CA ALA A 138 -6.36 -5.61 0.27
C ALA A 138 -7.04 -4.26 0.06
N VAL A 139 -7.62 -4.00 -1.12
CA VAL A 139 -8.40 -2.78 -1.40
C VAL A 139 -9.57 -2.65 -0.42
N CYS A 140 -10.38 -3.71 -0.25
CA CYS A 140 -11.50 -3.69 0.71
C CYS A 140 -11.03 -3.36 2.13
N ARG A 141 -9.93 -3.97 2.59
CA ARG A 141 -9.38 -3.71 3.94
C ARG A 141 -8.89 -2.28 4.11
N MET A 142 -8.20 -1.75 3.11
CA MET A 142 -7.71 -0.38 3.16
C MET A 142 -8.83 0.63 3.09
N ALA A 143 -9.86 0.40 2.27
CA ALA A 143 -11.05 1.25 2.20
C ALA A 143 -11.80 1.27 3.55
N LYS A 144 -11.97 0.11 4.21
CA LYS A 144 -12.53 0.04 5.57
C LYS A 144 -11.69 0.81 6.60
N SER A 145 -10.36 0.65 6.56
CA SER A 145 -9.47 1.37 7.46
C SER A 145 -9.55 2.89 7.23
N ARG A 146 -9.65 3.33 5.98
CA ARG A 146 -9.83 4.74 5.64
C ARG A 146 -11.16 5.28 6.18
N ALA A 147 -12.27 4.58 5.97
CA ALA A 147 -13.57 4.97 6.50
C ALA A 147 -13.54 5.10 8.04
N PHE A 148 -12.92 4.13 8.71
CA PHE A 148 -12.70 4.16 10.17
C PHE A 148 -11.90 5.38 10.61
N MET A 149 -10.80 5.71 9.92
CA MET A 149 -9.99 6.90 10.22
C MET A 149 -10.76 8.22 10.04
N HIS A 150 -11.79 8.23 9.20
CA HIS A 150 -12.74 9.35 9.03
C HIS A 150 -13.94 9.28 9.97
N GLY A 151 -13.91 8.42 10.98
CA GLY A 151 -14.98 8.29 12.00
C GLY A 151 -16.28 7.67 11.47
N ARG A 152 -16.22 6.92 10.35
CA ARG A 152 -17.39 6.28 9.74
C ARG A 152 -17.38 4.77 9.98
N ASP A 153 -18.56 4.19 10.16
CA ASP A 153 -18.81 2.75 10.29
C ASP A 153 -19.21 2.09 8.96
N TYR A 154 -19.18 2.85 7.86
CA TYR A 154 -19.45 2.39 6.49
C TYR A 154 -18.44 2.96 5.49
N VAL A 155 -18.21 2.21 4.41
CA VAL A 155 -17.29 2.58 3.31
C VAL A 155 -18.05 3.35 2.22
N LEU A 156 -17.38 4.36 1.66
CA LEU A 156 -17.84 5.11 0.47
C LEU A 156 -17.03 4.74 -0.77
N PRO A 157 -17.53 4.98 -2.00
CA PRO A 157 -16.76 4.76 -3.24
C PRO A 157 -15.44 5.53 -3.26
N GLU A 158 -15.42 6.73 -2.68
CA GLU A 158 -14.23 7.58 -2.57
C GLU A 158 -13.13 6.95 -1.72
N ASP A 159 -13.49 6.14 -0.71
CA ASP A 159 -12.52 5.40 0.09
C ASP A 159 -11.80 4.35 -0.76
N VAL A 160 -12.56 3.63 -1.61
CA VAL A 160 -12.01 2.66 -2.55
C VAL A 160 -11.08 3.35 -3.55
N GLN A 161 -11.55 4.44 -4.18
CA GLN A 161 -10.78 5.16 -5.19
C GLN A 161 -9.45 5.70 -4.64
N SER A 162 -9.48 6.27 -3.43
CA SER A 162 -8.30 6.90 -2.83
C SER A 162 -7.18 5.93 -2.48
N VAL A 163 -7.50 4.66 -2.18
CA VAL A 163 -6.50 3.65 -1.82
C VAL A 163 -6.13 2.73 -2.98
N PHE A 164 -6.88 2.79 -4.08
CA PHE A 164 -6.77 1.81 -5.17
C PHE A 164 -5.40 1.79 -5.82
N ILE A 165 -4.81 2.96 -6.09
CA ILE A 165 -3.49 3.08 -6.74
C ILE A 165 -2.40 2.52 -5.82
N ASP A 166 -2.33 2.97 -4.56
CA ASP A 166 -1.28 2.57 -3.61
C ASP A 166 -1.33 1.08 -3.27
N VAL A 167 -2.54 0.50 -3.30
CA VAL A 167 -2.75 -0.93 -3.07
C VAL A 167 -2.46 -1.75 -4.32
N CYS A 168 -2.75 -1.25 -5.53
CA CYS A 168 -2.74 -2.06 -6.75
C CYS A 168 -1.52 -1.85 -7.64
N ALA A 169 -0.85 -0.68 -7.62
CA ALA A 169 0.21 -0.35 -8.57
C ALA A 169 1.38 -1.36 -8.54
N HIS A 170 1.80 -1.79 -7.36
CA HIS A 170 2.89 -2.76 -7.20
C HIS A 170 2.47 -4.21 -7.50
N ARG A 171 1.19 -4.47 -7.78
CA ARG A 171 0.63 -5.76 -8.13
C ARG A 171 0.42 -5.96 -9.63
N LEU A 172 0.47 -4.87 -10.41
CA LEU A 172 0.35 -4.93 -11.85
C LEU A 172 1.69 -5.29 -12.49
N PHE A 173 1.63 -6.22 -13.43
CA PHE A 173 2.74 -6.49 -14.33
C PHE A 173 2.39 -5.94 -15.72
N LEU A 174 3.10 -4.91 -16.14
CA LEU A 174 2.82 -4.26 -17.42
C LEU A 174 3.44 -5.05 -18.58
N ALA A 175 2.73 -5.10 -19.71
CA ALA A 175 3.25 -5.64 -20.95
C ALA A 175 4.41 -4.76 -21.50
N PRO A 176 5.33 -5.34 -22.29
CA PRO A 176 6.42 -4.57 -22.89
C PRO A 176 5.97 -3.33 -23.68
N LYS A 177 4.78 -3.40 -24.27
CA LYS A 177 4.15 -2.26 -24.99
C LYS A 177 3.97 -1.02 -24.11
N ALA A 178 3.73 -1.18 -22.81
CA ALA A 178 3.57 -0.06 -21.89
C ALA A 178 4.86 0.76 -21.74
N LYS A 179 6.04 0.11 -21.82
CA LYS A 179 7.33 0.80 -21.81
C LYS A 179 7.55 1.69 -23.05
N ILE A 180 7.01 1.27 -24.20
CA ILE A 180 7.12 2.04 -25.46
C ILE A 180 6.27 3.32 -25.36
N SER A 181 5.13 3.26 -24.68
CA SER A 181 4.22 4.40 -24.47
C SER A 181 4.50 5.18 -23.19
N ASP A 182 5.58 4.88 -22.47
CA ASP A 182 5.95 5.48 -21.17
C ASP A 182 4.78 5.48 -20.15
N THR A 183 3.95 4.43 -20.24
CA THR A 183 2.76 4.29 -19.38
C THR A 183 3.11 3.54 -18.11
N THR A 184 2.84 4.15 -16.97
CA THR A 184 3.07 3.55 -15.64
C THR A 184 1.86 2.71 -15.17
N ALA A 185 2.07 1.89 -14.14
CA ALA A 185 0.97 1.17 -13.50
C ALA A 185 -0.06 2.12 -12.87
N ALA A 186 0.40 3.25 -12.34
CA ALA A 186 -0.47 4.30 -11.78
C ALA A 186 -1.35 4.95 -12.85
N ASP A 187 -0.81 5.18 -14.06
CA ASP A 187 -1.58 5.75 -15.18
C ASP A 187 -2.70 4.81 -15.62
N VAL A 188 -2.38 3.50 -15.74
CA VAL A 188 -3.38 2.48 -16.07
C VAL A 188 -4.49 2.47 -15.02
N LEU A 189 -4.15 2.42 -13.73
CA LEU A 189 -5.13 2.38 -12.65
C LEU A 189 -5.97 3.66 -12.59
N THR A 190 -5.34 4.82 -12.80
CA THR A 190 -6.05 6.12 -12.87
C THR A 190 -7.04 6.15 -14.03
N GLY A 191 -6.66 5.59 -15.18
CA GLY A 191 -7.55 5.44 -16.33
C GLY A 191 -8.76 4.54 -16.01
N LEU A 192 -8.52 3.40 -15.36
CA LEU A 192 -9.58 2.48 -14.98
C LEU A 192 -10.56 3.07 -13.95
N LEU A 193 -10.07 3.85 -12.99
CA LEU A 193 -10.93 4.57 -12.03
C LEU A 193 -11.88 5.55 -12.72
N LYS A 194 -11.49 6.13 -13.86
CA LYS A 194 -12.35 7.02 -14.66
C LYS A 194 -13.35 6.24 -15.55
N GLN A 195 -12.98 5.05 -16.00
CA GLN A 195 -13.79 4.23 -16.92
C GLN A 195 -14.84 3.37 -16.20
N VAL A 196 -14.48 2.81 -15.05
CA VAL A 196 -15.38 1.92 -14.30
C VAL A 196 -16.36 2.77 -13.48
N ARG A 197 -17.65 2.62 -13.81
CA ARG A 197 -18.72 3.37 -13.15
C ARG A 197 -18.77 3.04 -11.65
N ARG A 198 -18.71 4.06 -10.83
CA ARG A 198 -18.94 3.96 -9.39
C ARG A 198 -20.42 3.70 -9.10
N PRO A 199 -20.76 3.04 -7.98
CA PRO A 199 -22.16 2.91 -7.55
C PRO A 199 -22.74 4.28 -7.16
N ASP A 200 -23.95 4.54 -7.62
CA ASP A 200 -24.64 5.83 -7.38
C ASP A 200 -25.42 5.83 -6.06
N HIS A 201 -25.77 4.62 -5.54
CA HIS A 201 -26.52 4.41 -4.28
C HIS A 201 -25.82 3.33 -3.46
N ILE A 202 -25.60 3.60 -2.19
CA ILE A 202 -24.97 2.70 -1.22
C ILE A 202 -25.91 2.56 -0.03
#